data_750b10082a7a117db27efa95ea42d17e
#
_entry.id   750b10082a7a117db27efa95ea42d17e
#
_cell.length_a   1.000
_cell.length_b   1.000
_cell.length_c   1.000
_cell.angle_alpha   90.00
_cell.angle_beta   90.00
_cell.angle_gamma   90.00
#
_symmetry.space_group_name_H-M   'P 1'
#
loop_
_entity.id
_entity.type
_entity.pdbx_description
1 polymer ?
#
loop_
_entity_poly.entity_id
_entity_poly.type
_entity_poly.pdbx_seq_one_letter_code
_entity_poly.pdbx_strand_id
1 'polypeptide(L)'
;MLLCVAAIATRAAFAVLPVADVGRVAGRVLADEANASVALAVALYLILRREARAAAAAGRGSVLSGNLLLVFGALFCTVAGYFALQPMMEAARAGQGGVAFGTLHGMSLAFFGLKTLLVLALAWRLGPR
;
A
#
# COMPACT_ATOMS: atom_id res chain seq x y z
N MET A 1 8.47 2.08 6.85
CA MET A 1 7.27 2.92 6.97
C MET A 1 6.00 2.09 7.22
N LEU A 2 5.60 1.15 6.34
CA LEU A 2 4.39 0.32 6.48
C LEU A 2 4.24 -0.36 7.84
N LEU A 3 5.28 -1.07 8.31
CA LEU A 3 5.25 -1.77 9.59
C LEU A 3 5.21 -0.81 10.80
N CYS A 4 5.85 0.35 10.71
CA CYS A 4 5.77 1.37 11.76
C CYS A 4 4.36 1.92 11.89
N VAL A 5 3.68 2.20 10.77
CA VAL A 5 2.30 2.68 10.78
C VAL A 5 1.36 1.62 11.37
N ALA A 6 1.44 0.37 10.90
CA ALA A 6 0.54 -0.69 11.33
C ALA A 6 0.79 -1.14 12.78
N ALA A 7 2.05 -1.29 13.20
CA ALA A 7 2.38 -1.91 14.49
C ALA A 7 2.59 -0.89 15.62
N ILE A 8 3.09 0.30 15.31
CA ILE A 8 3.47 1.29 16.34
C ILE A 8 2.45 2.42 16.42
N ALA A 9 2.21 3.13 15.30
CA ALA A 9 1.36 4.32 15.33
C ALA A 9 -0.10 3.98 15.69
N THR A 10 -0.64 2.90 15.13
CA THR A 10 -2.02 2.47 15.44
C THR A 10 -2.15 2.04 16.89
N ARG A 11 -1.21 1.22 17.42
CA ARG A 11 -1.25 0.79 18.83
C ARG A 11 -1.07 1.94 19.80
N ALA A 12 -0.19 2.88 19.51
CA ALA A 12 0.01 4.07 20.35
C ALA A 12 -1.27 4.94 20.40
N ALA A 13 -1.96 5.10 19.27
CA ALA A 13 -3.22 5.83 19.23
C ALA A 13 -4.29 5.17 20.12
N PHE A 14 -4.44 3.84 20.06
CA PHE A 14 -5.37 3.10 20.93
C PHE A 14 -5.05 3.18 22.42
N ALA A 15 -3.79 3.40 22.79
CA ALA A 15 -3.38 3.50 24.19
C ALA A 15 -3.70 4.85 24.85
N VAL A 16 -3.81 5.93 24.05
CA VAL A 16 -3.91 7.30 24.58
C VAL A 16 -5.18 8.06 24.18
N LEU A 17 -5.96 7.55 23.23
CA LEU A 17 -7.14 8.25 22.70
C LEU A 17 -8.43 7.45 22.90
N PRO A 18 -9.58 8.12 23.08
CA PRO A 18 -10.90 7.47 23.00
C PRO A 18 -11.07 6.77 21.64
N VAL A 19 -11.75 5.63 21.63
CA VAL A 19 -11.92 4.77 20.44
C VAL A 19 -12.47 5.55 19.20
N ALA A 20 -13.38 6.50 19.42
CA ALA A 20 -13.91 7.35 18.36
C ALA A 20 -12.85 8.24 17.70
N ASP A 21 -11.87 8.72 18.47
CA ASP A 21 -10.79 9.57 17.97
C ASP A 21 -9.69 8.73 17.30
N VAL A 22 -9.44 7.52 17.80
CA VAL A 22 -8.50 6.59 17.20
C VAL A 22 -8.84 6.32 15.73
N GLY A 23 -10.13 6.13 15.41
CA GLY A 23 -10.57 5.89 14.04
C GLY A 23 -10.24 7.06 13.10
N ARG A 24 -10.38 8.31 13.58
CA ARG A 24 -10.04 9.51 12.80
C ARG A 24 -8.53 9.67 12.59
N VAL A 25 -7.75 9.47 13.65
CA VAL A 25 -6.28 9.55 13.58
C VAL A 25 -5.72 8.44 12.69
N ALA A 26 -6.17 7.20 12.87
CA ALA A 26 -5.75 6.07 12.05
C ALA A 26 -6.11 6.29 10.57
N GLY A 27 -7.33 6.81 10.29
CA GLY A 27 -7.74 7.15 8.93
C GLY A 27 -6.82 8.18 8.29
N ARG A 28 -6.41 9.23 9.01
CA ARG A 28 -5.48 10.24 8.51
C ARG A 28 -4.09 9.68 8.24
N VAL A 29 -3.54 8.91 9.18
CA VAL A 29 -2.23 8.27 9.03
C VAL A 29 -2.21 7.32 7.83
N LEU A 30 -3.29 6.54 7.62
CA LEU A 30 -3.42 5.65 6.47
C LEU A 30 -3.57 6.42 5.16
N ALA A 31 -4.26 7.58 5.16
CA ALA A 31 -4.35 8.46 3.99
C ALA A 31 -2.97 8.97 3.57
N ASP A 32 -2.22 9.50 4.52
CA ASP A 32 -0.88 10.03 4.28
C ASP A 32 0.08 8.91 3.82
N GLU A 33 -0.04 7.71 4.41
CA GLU A 33 0.70 6.52 3.98
C GLU A 33 0.34 6.11 2.54
N ALA A 34 -0.93 6.08 2.18
CA ALA A 34 -1.38 5.71 0.84
C ALA A 34 -0.87 6.70 -0.21
N ASN A 35 -0.97 8.01 0.04
CA ASN A 35 -0.45 9.04 -0.85
C ASN A 35 1.08 8.94 -1.01
N ALA A 36 1.82 8.77 0.08
CA ALA A 36 3.26 8.57 0.04
C ALA A 36 3.64 7.30 -0.74
N SER A 37 2.87 6.23 -0.57
CA SER A 37 3.07 4.97 -1.30
C SER A 37 2.88 5.12 -2.81
N VAL A 38 1.88 5.89 -3.24
CA VAL A 38 1.66 6.18 -4.67
C VAL A 38 2.84 6.98 -5.23
N ALA A 39 3.27 8.04 -4.53
CA ALA A 39 4.40 8.86 -4.95
C ALA A 39 5.71 8.03 -5.08
N LEU A 40 5.99 7.19 -4.08
CA LEU A 40 7.14 6.28 -4.10
C LEU A 40 7.04 5.24 -5.22
N ALA A 41 5.86 4.67 -5.46
CA ALA A 41 5.65 3.70 -6.53
C ALA A 41 5.89 4.34 -7.91
N VAL A 42 5.44 5.57 -8.12
CA VAL A 42 5.71 6.32 -9.37
C VAL A 42 7.20 6.58 -9.53
N ALA A 43 7.89 7.03 -8.49
CA ALA A 43 9.33 7.26 -8.52
C ALA A 43 10.10 5.97 -8.85
N LEU A 44 9.80 4.87 -8.16
CA LEU A 44 10.39 3.55 -8.41
C LEU A 44 10.10 3.05 -9.82
N TYR A 45 8.87 3.21 -10.30
CA TYR A 45 8.49 2.87 -11.67
C TYR A 45 9.35 3.60 -12.69
N LEU A 46 9.55 4.91 -12.54
CA LEU A 46 10.36 5.70 -13.46
C LEU A 46 11.82 5.26 -13.48
N ILE A 47 12.40 4.97 -12.31
CA ILE A 47 13.77 4.49 -12.18
C ILE A 47 13.91 3.11 -12.84
N LEU A 48 13.10 2.13 -12.41
CA LEU A 48 13.18 0.75 -12.91
C LEU A 48 12.85 0.65 -14.40
N ARG A 49 11.96 1.51 -14.91
CA ARG A 49 11.65 1.58 -16.34
C ARG A 49 12.85 2.07 -17.15
N ARG A 50 13.63 3.05 -16.65
CA ARG A 50 14.86 3.51 -17.30
C ARG A 50 15.90 2.41 -17.35
N GLU A 51 16.11 1.70 -16.24
CA GLU A 51 17.04 0.57 -16.15
C GLU A 51 16.63 -0.58 -17.08
N ALA A 52 15.34 -0.94 -17.09
CA ALA A 52 14.82 -2.00 -17.97
C ALA A 52 14.98 -1.66 -19.46
N ARG A 53 14.75 -0.38 -19.84
CA ARG A 53 14.97 0.08 -21.22
C ARG A 53 16.45 0.04 -21.61
N ALA A 54 17.34 0.48 -20.74
CA ALA A 54 18.78 0.43 -20.98
C ALA A 54 19.27 -1.02 -21.13
N ALA A 55 18.78 -1.94 -20.28
CA ALA A 55 19.09 -3.36 -20.39
C ALA A 55 18.56 -3.99 -21.69
N ALA A 56 17.33 -3.67 -22.09
CA ALA A 56 16.73 -4.15 -23.33
C ALA A 56 17.48 -3.63 -24.58
N ALA A 57 17.88 -2.36 -24.59
CA ALA A 57 18.68 -1.76 -25.66
C ALA A 57 20.06 -2.42 -25.79
N ALA A 58 20.61 -2.95 -24.69
CA ALA A 58 21.86 -3.74 -24.68
C ALA A 58 21.65 -5.23 -24.97
N GLY A 59 20.45 -5.65 -25.41
CA GLY A 59 20.11 -7.06 -25.67
C GLY A 59 19.99 -7.94 -24.41
N ARG A 60 19.90 -7.33 -23.22
CA ARG A 60 19.86 -8.02 -21.94
C ARG A 60 18.49 -7.84 -21.27
N GLY A 61 17.60 -8.79 -21.50
CA GLY A 61 16.31 -8.85 -20.81
C GLY A 61 15.14 -8.11 -21.51
N SER A 62 14.03 -7.97 -20.81
CA SER A 62 12.78 -7.37 -21.29
C SER A 62 12.52 -6.01 -20.64
N VAL A 63 11.82 -5.12 -21.34
CA VAL A 63 11.32 -3.86 -20.79
C VAL A 63 10.36 -4.10 -19.63
N LEU A 64 9.64 -5.22 -19.64
CA LEU A 64 8.79 -5.65 -18.53
C LEU A 64 9.60 -6.56 -17.59
N SER A 65 10.27 -5.98 -16.61
CA SER A 65 11.04 -6.73 -15.61
C SER A 65 10.16 -7.19 -14.45
N GLY A 66 10.57 -8.28 -13.77
CA GLY A 66 9.87 -8.77 -12.58
C GLY A 66 9.80 -7.73 -11.45
N ASN A 67 10.75 -6.79 -11.39
CA ASN A 67 10.74 -5.71 -10.42
C ASN A 67 9.62 -4.69 -10.73
N LEU A 68 9.37 -4.39 -12.00
CA LEU A 68 8.24 -3.55 -12.41
C LEU A 68 6.89 -4.19 -12.03
N LEU A 69 6.76 -5.51 -12.18
CA LEU A 69 5.54 -6.22 -11.78
C LEU A 69 5.30 -6.11 -10.26
N LEU A 70 6.34 -6.18 -9.44
CA LEU A 70 6.23 -5.98 -7.99
C LEU A 70 5.78 -4.55 -7.63
N VAL A 71 6.31 -3.53 -8.32
CA VAL A 71 5.87 -2.14 -8.14
C VAL A 71 4.41 -1.95 -8.54
N PHE A 72 3.99 -2.50 -9.68
CA PHE A 72 2.59 -2.45 -10.13
C PHE A 72 1.65 -3.18 -9.16
N GLY A 73 2.05 -4.35 -8.67
CA GLY A 73 1.29 -5.09 -7.66
C GLY A 73 1.12 -4.30 -6.37
N ALA A 74 2.19 -3.65 -5.87
CA ALA A 74 2.13 -2.80 -4.68
C ALA A 74 1.26 -1.56 -4.90
N LEU A 75 1.33 -0.93 -6.07
CA LEU A 75 0.47 0.19 -6.45
C LEU A 75 -1.00 -0.24 -6.53
N PHE A 76 -1.29 -1.37 -7.18
CA PHE A 76 -2.64 -1.93 -7.24
C PHE A 76 -3.20 -2.19 -5.84
N CYS A 77 -2.43 -2.81 -4.94
CA CYS A 77 -2.84 -3.03 -3.56
C CYS A 77 -3.12 -1.72 -2.81
N THR A 78 -2.39 -0.64 -3.10
CA THR A 78 -2.64 0.67 -2.50
C THR A 78 -3.94 1.27 -3.02
N VAL A 79 -4.16 1.24 -4.33
CA VAL A 79 -5.37 1.80 -4.95
C VAL A 79 -6.61 1.01 -4.55
N ALA A 80 -6.58 -0.31 -4.65
CA ALA A 80 -7.70 -1.16 -4.28
C ALA A 80 -7.94 -1.16 -2.76
N GLY A 81 -6.88 -1.34 -1.97
CA GLY A 81 -6.97 -1.50 -0.51
C GLY A 81 -7.25 -0.22 0.26
N TYR A 82 -6.92 0.94 -0.30
CA TYR A 82 -7.22 2.23 0.34
C TYR A 82 -8.24 3.03 -0.47
N PHE A 83 -7.90 3.50 -1.67
CA PHE A 83 -8.75 4.46 -2.40
C PHE A 83 -10.10 3.88 -2.84
N ALA A 84 -10.20 2.57 -3.14
CA ALA A 84 -11.47 1.94 -3.47
C ALA A 84 -12.28 1.53 -2.23
N LEU A 85 -11.63 0.96 -1.21
CA LEU A 85 -12.34 0.44 -0.04
C LEU A 85 -12.69 1.52 0.99
N GLN A 86 -11.93 2.62 1.09
CA GLN A 86 -12.17 3.67 2.08
C GLN A 86 -13.58 4.28 1.97
N PRO A 87 -14.06 4.75 0.80
CA PRO A 87 -15.42 5.28 0.70
C PRO A 87 -16.49 4.24 1.02
N MET A 88 -16.25 2.97 0.69
CA MET A 88 -17.17 1.88 1.05
C MET A 88 -17.23 1.64 2.57
N MET A 89 -16.07 1.73 3.25
CA MET A 89 -16.02 1.62 4.72
C MET A 89 -16.71 2.80 5.41
N GLU A 90 -16.59 4.01 4.86
CA GLU A 90 -17.28 5.19 5.37
C GLU A 90 -18.80 5.05 5.20
N ALA A 91 -19.28 4.62 4.04
CA ALA A 91 -20.68 4.34 3.80
C ALA A 91 -21.21 3.23 4.73
N ALA A 92 -20.44 2.16 4.95
CA ALA A 92 -20.81 1.09 5.87
C ALA A 92 -20.91 1.56 7.34
N ARG A 93 -20.04 2.50 7.78
CA ARG A 93 -20.14 3.14 9.11
C ARG A 93 -21.38 4.01 9.26
N ALA A 94 -21.80 4.65 8.17
CA ALA A 94 -23.03 5.45 8.13
C ALA A 94 -24.32 4.61 8.01
N GLY A 95 -24.20 3.28 8.01
CA GLY A 95 -25.34 2.38 7.79
C GLY A 95 -25.84 2.34 6.33
N GLN A 96 -25.07 2.91 5.41
CA GLN A 96 -25.37 3.02 3.99
C GLN A 96 -24.45 2.09 3.21
N GLY A 97 -24.72 0.83 3.18
CA GLY A 97 -23.85 -0.09 2.41
C GLY A 97 -24.36 -1.53 2.42
N GLY A 98 -24.20 -2.23 1.31
CA GLY A 98 -24.56 -3.64 1.17
C GLY A 98 -23.55 -4.60 1.80
N VAL A 99 -22.36 -4.11 2.24
CA VAL A 99 -21.27 -4.93 2.80
C VAL A 99 -20.95 -4.46 4.22
N ALA A 100 -20.82 -5.41 5.14
CA ALA A 100 -20.49 -5.11 6.54
C ALA A 100 -19.10 -4.47 6.66
N PHE A 101 -18.95 -3.47 7.53
CA PHE A 101 -17.68 -2.78 7.80
C PHE A 101 -16.53 -3.76 8.12
N GLY A 102 -16.79 -4.79 8.93
CA GLY A 102 -15.77 -5.80 9.28
C GLY A 102 -15.20 -6.54 8.08
N THR A 103 -16.04 -6.85 7.08
CA THR A 103 -15.61 -7.51 5.83
C THR A 103 -14.71 -6.57 5.02
N LEU A 104 -15.12 -5.32 4.84
CA LEU A 104 -14.35 -4.30 4.11
C LEU A 104 -13.00 -4.02 4.80
N HIS A 105 -13.02 -3.95 6.13
CA HIS A 105 -11.80 -3.78 6.92
C HIS A 105 -10.86 -4.97 6.77
N GLY A 106 -11.37 -6.21 6.81
CA GLY A 106 -10.59 -7.42 6.56
C GLY A 106 -9.96 -7.44 5.17
N MET A 107 -10.70 -7.04 4.14
CA MET A 107 -10.17 -6.89 2.77
C MET A 107 -9.05 -5.84 2.69
N SER A 108 -9.24 -4.68 3.34
CA SER A 108 -8.21 -3.64 3.40
C SER A 108 -6.93 -4.15 4.08
N LEU A 109 -7.06 -4.91 5.17
CA LEU A 109 -5.91 -5.54 5.84
C LEU A 109 -5.20 -6.57 4.94
N ALA A 110 -5.95 -7.36 4.17
CA ALA A 110 -5.37 -8.32 3.23
C ALA A 110 -4.57 -7.61 2.12
N PHE A 111 -5.10 -6.54 1.53
CA PHE A 111 -4.37 -5.72 0.56
C PHE A 111 -3.13 -5.07 1.17
N PHE A 112 -3.23 -4.57 2.40
CA PHE A 112 -2.09 -3.99 3.11
C PHE A 112 -0.99 -5.02 3.38
N GLY A 113 -1.36 -6.23 3.81
CA GLY A 113 -0.45 -7.35 4.02
C GLY A 113 0.24 -7.78 2.73
N LEU A 114 -0.54 -7.96 1.64
CA LEU A 114 0.00 -8.31 0.33
C LEU A 114 0.97 -7.23 -0.19
N LYS A 115 0.58 -5.95 -0.10
CA LYS A 115 1.45 -4.82 -0.43
C LYS A 115 2.78 -4.89 0.33
N THR A 116 2.71 -5.15 1.64
CA THR A 116 3.92 -5.27 2.48
C THR A 116 4.83 -6.38 1.99
N LEU A 117 4.28 -7.56 1.65
CA LEU A 117 5.06 -8.68 1.10
C LEU A 117 5.70 -8.34 -0.25
N LEU A 118 4.97 -7.68 -1.14
CA LEU A 118 5.49 -7.26 -2.46
C LEU A 118 6.64 -6.25 -2.30
N VAL A 119 6.52 -5.28 -1.39
CA VAL A 119 7.58 -4.31 -1.10
C VAL A 119 8.81 -4.98 -0.48
N LEU A 120 8.62 -5.93 0.44
CA LEU A 120 9.72 -6.71 1.00
C LEU A 120 10.42 -7.57 -0.06
N ALA A 121 9.66 -8.22 -0.93
CA ALA A 121 10.22 -8.98 -2.05
C ALA A 121 11.02 -8.08 -3.00
N LEU A 122 10.52 -6.88 -3.30
CA LEU A 122 11.24 -5.90 -4.11
C LEU A 122 12.53 -5.44 -3.43
N ALA A 123 12.47 -5.11 -2.13
CA ALA A 123 13.63 -4.70 -1.35
C ALA A 123 14.70 -5.81 -1.31
N TRP A 124 14.27 -7.08 -1.13
CA TRP A 124 15.16 -8.24 -1.19
C TRP A 124 15.85 -8.40 -2.55
N ARG A 125 15.12 -8.18 -3.64
CA ARG A 125 15.66 -8.31 -5.02
C ARG A 125 16.60 -7.18 -5.41
N LEU A 126 16.39 -5.97 -4.87
CA LEU A 126 17.21 -4.79 -5.13
C LEU A 126 18.36 -4.60 -4.13
N GLY A 127 18.35 -5.35 -3.03
CA GLY A 127 19.40 -5.30 -2.01
C GLY A 127 20.77 -5.74 -2.55
N PRO A 128 21.87 -5.24 -1.99
CA PRO A 128 23.22 -5.66 -2.36
C PRO A 128 23.40 -7.16 -2.10
N ARG A 129 23.89 -7.86 -3.11
CA ARG A 129 24.32 -9.26 -3.04
C ARG A 129 25.83 -9.34 -2.99
#